data_33b88c151b68b065c9db298ed9ea86e4
#
_entry.id   33b88c151b68b065c9db298ed9ea86e4
#
_cell.length_a   1.000
_cell.length_b   1.000
_cell.length_c   1.000
_cell.angle_alpha   90.00
_cell.angle_beta   90.00
_cell.angle_gamma   90.00
#
_symmetry.space_group_name_H-M   'P 1'
#
loop_
_entity.id
_entity.type
_entity.pdbx_description
1 polymer ?
#
loop_
_entity_poly.entity_id
_entity_poly.type
_entity_poly.pdbx_seq_one_letter_code
_entity_poly.pdbx_strand_id
1 'polypeptide(L)'
;AIGTEIPINIVPNHYPYLIGKSRASCDFCIDSSVISRVHLRLSEEIDGYTIEDLNSTNGTFLNGEKLKEHEVQAIKEGDRISLANLEFVVE
;
A
#
# COMPACT_ATOMS: atom_id res chain seq x y z
N ALA A 1 -6.97 13.03 -4.51
CA ALA A 1 -6.98 12.25 -5.04
C ALA A 1 -6.18 12.54 -5.91
N ILE A 2 -5.36 12.65 -5.68
CA ILE A 2 -4.68 12.74 -6.40
C ILE A 2 -4.69 12.09 -7.57
N GLY A 3 -4.79 12.34 -8.43
CA GLY A 3 -4.82 11.82 -9.54
C GLY A 3 -5.65 10.69 -9.80
N THR A 4 -6.18 10.10 -8.87
CA THR A 4 -7.03 9.05 -9.09
C THR A 4 -8.32 9.38 -8.63
N GLU A 5 -9.26 9.08 -9.41
CA GLU A 5 -10.58 9.36 -9.08
C GLU A 5 -11.23 8.11 -8.71
N ILE A 6 -10.59 6.98 -8.75
CA ILE A 6 -11.23 5.73 -8.46
C ILE A 6 -11.01 5.40 -7.02
N PRO A 7 -12.03 5.33 -6.25
CA PRO A 7 -11.90 4.99 -4.85
C PRO A 7 -11.38 3.58 -4.77
N ILE A 8 -10.31 3.37 -4.05
CA ILE A 8 -9.78 2.05 -3.81
C ILE A 8 -10.25 1.64 -2.44
N ASN A 9 -11.04 0.58 -2.40
CA ASN A 9 -11.57 0.11 -1.12
C ASN A 9 -10.90 -1.21 -0.79
N ILE A 10 -9.86 -1.16 0.02
CA ILE A 10 -9.10 -2.33 0.39
C ILE A 10 -9.54 -2.78 1.77
N VAL A 11 -10.11 -3.98 1.84
CA VAL A 11 -10.59 -4.52 3.11
C VAL A 11 -9.89 -5.85 3.34
N PRO A 12 -8.74 -5.83 3.99
CA PRO A 12 -8.01 -7.07 4.22
C PRO A 12 -8.81 -8.04 5.09
N ASN A 13 -8.80 -9.29 4.70
CA ASN A 13 -9.44 -10.34 5.48
C ASN A 13 -8.41 -11.25 6.16
N HIS A 14 -7.14 -10.94 6.00
CA HIS A 14 -6.06 -11.64 6.68
C HIS A 14 -4.81 -10.78 6.60
N TYR A 15 -3.81 -11.09 7.39
CA TYR A 15 -2.53 -10.40 7.37
C TYR A 15 -1.41 -11.43 7.41
N PRO A 16 -0.26 -11.15 6.83
CA PRO A 16 0.04 -9.95 6.04
C PRO A 16 -0.76 -9.93 4.75
N TYR A 17 -0.95 -8.75 4.21
CA TYR A 17 -1.79 -8.55 3.03
C TYR A 17 -0.94 -7.84 1.98
N LEU A 18 -0.78 -8.45 0.83
CA LEU A 18 0.11 -7.93 -0.22
C LEU A 18 -0.67 -7.21 -1.29
N ILE A 19 -0.19 -6.04 -1.66
CA ILE A 19 -0.82 -5.21 -2.68
C ILE A 19 0.18 -4.98 -3.79
N GLY A 20 -0.23 -5.19 -5.02
CA GLY A 20 0.63 -4.97 -6.18
C GLY A 20 -0.04 -5.36 -7.46
N LYS A 21 0.74 -5.51 -8.52
CA LYS A 21 0.21 -5.78 -9.84
C LYS A 21 0.02 -7.28 -10.11
N SER A 22 0.79 -8.12 -9.46
CA SER A 22 0.79 -9.54 -9.74
C SER A 22 -0.41 -10.24 -9.14
N ARG A 23 -1.27 -10.81 -9.98
CA ARG A 23 -2.42 -11.58 -9.49
C ARG A 23 -1.98 -12.82 -8.76
N ALA A 24 -0.85 -13.40 -9.15
CA ALA A 24 -0.38 -14.64 -8.56
C ALA A 24 0.20 -14.42 -7.17
N SER A 25 0.73 -13.23 -6.90
CA SER A 25 1.46 -12.98 -5.66
C SER A 25 0.75 -12.06 -4.69
N CYS A 26 -0.24 -11.31 -5.16
CA CYS A 26 -0.85 -10.29 -4.32
C CYS A 26 -2.28 -10.61 -3.94
N ASP A 27 -2.67 -10.12 -2.78
CA ASP A 27 -4.04 -10.29 -2.29
C ASP A 27 -4.96 -9.25 -2.90
N PHE A 28 -4.45 -8.08 -3.18
CA PHE A 28 -5.20 -7.04 -3.86
C PHE A 28 -4.39 -6.63 -5.08
N CYS A 29 -4.95 -6.83 -6.26
CA CYS A 29 -4.23 -6.59 -7.49
C CYS A 29 -4.65 -5.28 -8.13
N ILE A 30 -3.67 -4.43 -8.43
CA ILE A 30 -3.92 -3.17 -9.12
C ILE A 30 -3.27 -3.25 -10.47
N ASP A 31 -4.08 -3.26 -11.53
CA ASP A 31 -3.58 -3.43 -12.88
C ASP A 31 -3.14 -2.08 -13.43
N SER A 32 -1.97 -1.65 -13.09
CA SER A 32 -1.41 -0.38 -13.53
C SER A 32 0.07 -0.55 -13.78
N SER A 33 0.57 0.04 -14.84
CA SER A 33 1.97 -0.09 -15.23
C SER A 33 2.91 0.60 -14.24
N VAL A 34 2.40 1.50 -13.40
CA VAL A 34 3.23 2.19 -12.42
C VAL A 34 3.31 1.46 -11.09
N ILE A 35 2.57 0.38 -10.94
CA ILE A 35 2.57 -0.42 -9.71
C ILE A 35 3.49 -1.61 -9.90
N SER A 36 4.35 -1.85 -8.93
CA SER A 36 5.26 -3.00 -8.96
C SER A 36 4.51 -4.30 -8.74
N ARG A 37 5.09 -5.42 -9.14
CA ARG A 37 4.43 -6.70 -9.06
C ARG A 37 3.99 -6.98 -7.63
N VAL A 38 4.87 -6.79 -6.65
CA VAL A 38 4.51 -6.85 -5.23
C VAL A 38 5.00 -5.54 -4.66
N HIS A 39 4.10 -4.61 -4.39
CA HIS A 39 4.43 -3.22 -4.12
C HIS A 39 4.57 -2.92 -2.64
N LEU A 40 3.58 -3.30 -1.86
CA LEU A 40 3.64 -3.06 -0.42
C LEU A 40 2.99 -4.19 0.37
N ARG A 41 3.29 -4.25 1.64
CA ARG A 41 2.70 -5.22 2.54
C ARG A 41 2.07 -4.50 3.72
N LEU A 42 0.83 -4.90 4.01
CA LEU A 42 0.13 -4.45 5.21
C LEU A 42 0.25 -5.57 6.23
N SER A 43 0.57 -5.23 7.46
CA SER A 43 0.70 -6.21 8.53
C SER A 43 -0.07 -5.77 9.76
N GLU A 44 -0.50 -6.75 10.54
CA GLU A 44 -1.18 -6.48 11.79
C GLU A 44 -0.21 -6.72 12.94
N GLU A 45 -0.14 -5.77 13.85
CA GLU A 45 0.71 -5.87 15.03
C GLU A 45 -0.16 -5.81 16.27
N ILE A 46 0.44 -6.06 17.43
CA ILE A 46 -0.31 -6.02 18.67
C ILE A 46 -1.01 -4.70 18.88
N ASP A 47 -0.37 -3.59 18.55
CA ASP A 47 -0.91 -2.28 18.79
C ASP A 47 -1.48 -1.60 17.57
N GLY A 48 -1.70 -2.29 16.49
CA GLY A 48 -2.26 -1.66 15.29
C GLY A 48 -1.73 -2.31 14.02
N TYR A 49 -1.52 -1.47 13.01
CA TYR A 49 -1.17 -1.96 11.68
C TYR A 49 0.08 -1.24 11.16
N THR A 50 0.78 -1.89 10.24
CA THR A 50 1.99 -1.31 9.65
C THR A 50 1.97 -1.52 8.15
N ILE A 51 2.77 -0.70 7.45
CA ILE A 51 3.03 -0.89 6.04
C ILE A 51 4.52 -0.99 5.80
N GLU A 52 4.88 -1.66 4.72
CA GLU A 52 6.28 -1.81 4.32
C GLU A 52 6.34 -1.75 2.80
N ASP A 53 7.24 -0.92 2.26
CA ASP A 53 7.49 -0.88 0.83
C ASP A 53 8.38 -2.05 0.47
N LEU A 54 7.99 -2.84 -0.53
CA LEU A 54 8.74 -4.02 -0.92
C LEU A 54 9.60 -3.73 -2.14
N ASN A 55 10.39 -2.68 -2.03
CA ASN A 55 11.33 -2.28 -3.08
C ASN A 55 10.60 -1.93 -4.37
N SER A 56 9.53 -1.17 -4.24
CA SER A 56 8.74 -0.79 -5.41
C SER A 56 9.50 0.18 -6.28
N THR A 57 9.24 0.13 -7.57
CA THR A 57 9.92 0.99 -8.53
C THR A 57 9.54 2.46 -8.37
N ASN A 58 8.25 2.72 -8.18
CA ASN A 58 7.77 4.11 -8.13
C ASN A 58 7.42 4.59 -6.73
N GLY A 59 7.64 3.75 -5.72
CA GLY A 59 7.57 4.17 -4.33
C GLY A 59 6.23 3.97 -3.67
N THR A 60 6.29 3.91 -2.35
CA THR A 60 5.13 3.92 -1.47
C THR A 60 5.29 5.13 -0.58
N PHE A 61 4.23 5.91 -0.43
CA PHE A 61 4.27 7.15 0.34
C PHE A 61 3.25 7.09 1.46
N LEU A 62 3.63 7.60 2.62
CA LEU A 62 2.74 7.69 3.75
C LEU A 62 2.58 9.17 4.07
N ASN A 63 1.39 9.70 3.91
CA ASN A 63 1.10 11.12 4.14
C ASN A 63 2.05 12.03 3.37
N GLY A 64 2.39 11.62 2.14
CA GLY A 64 3.25 12.41 1.26
C GLY A 64 4.73 12.14 1.41
N GLU A 65 5.14 11.33 2.37
CA GLU A 65 6.55 11.04 2.58
C GLU A 65 6.89 9.66 2.07
N LYS A 66 7.90 9.58 1.23
CA LYS A 66 8.30 8.30 0.65
C LYS A 66 8.94 7.41 1.68
N LEU A 67 8.49 6.18 1.74
CA LEU A 67 9.10 5.19 2.62
C LEU A 67 10.40 4.70 2.01
N LYS A 68 11.35 4.37 2.87
CA LYS A 68 12.56 3.71 2.41
C LYS A 68 12.23 2.25 2.16
N GLU A 69 13.03 1.63 1.30
CA GLU A 69 12.86 0.23 0.98
C GLU A 69 12.88 -0.58 2.27
N HIS A 70 11.91 -1.42 2.45
CA HIS A 70 11.77 -2.30 3.61
C HIS A 70 11.65 -1.58 4.96
N GLU A 71 11.35 -0.29 4.94
CA GLU A 71 11.07 0.43 6.17
C GLU A 71 9.65 0.09 6.60
N VAL A 72 9.48 -0.37 7.82
CA VAL A 72 8.16 -0.70 8.37
C VAL A 72 7.66 0.52 9.13
N GLN A 73 6.48 0.99 8.78
CA GLN A 73 5.93 2.20 9.34
C GLN A 73 4.54 1.95 9.87
N ALA A 74 4.27 2.41 11.10
CA ALA A 74 2.92 2.28 11.68
C ALA A 74 1.94 3.18 10.95
N ILE A 75 0.71 2.70 10.81
CA ILE A 75 -0.34 3.48 10.17
C ILE A 75 -1.54 3.52 11.11
N LYS A 76 -2.38 4.52 10.92
CA LYS A 76 -3.58 4.70 11.70
C LYS A 76 -4.70 5.25 10.85
N GLU A 77 -5.89 5.26 11.39
CA GLU A 77 -7.05 5.79 10.69
C GLU A 77 -6.80 7.22 10.24
N GLY A 78 -7.13 7.53 9.03
CA GLY A 78 -6.94 8.85 8.45
C GLY A 78 -5.65 9.01 7.68
N ASP A 79 -4.70 8.09 7.82
CA ASP A 79 -3.45 8.19 7.08
C ASP A 79 -3.70 7.98 5.59
N ARG A 80 -2.89 8.65 4.78
CA ARG A 80 -2.97 8.52 3.32
C ARG A 80 -1.81 7.71 2.84
N ILE A 81 -2.10 6.67 2.08
CA ILE A 81 -1.08 5.79 1.53
C ILE A 81 -1.14 5.89 0.01
N SER A 82 0.00 6.17 -0.60
CA SER A 82 0.09 6.26 -2.05
C SER A 82 1.02 5.20 -2.59
N LEU A 83 0.57 4.52 -3.65
CA LEU A 83 1.40 3.60 -4.39
C LEU A 83 1.62 4.29 -5.72
N ALA A 84 2.82 4.77 -5.96
CA ALA A 84 3.08 5.63 -7.11
C ALA A 84 2.12 6.82 -7.05
N ASN A 85 1.22 6.96 -8.00
CA ASN A 85 0.27 8.07 -8.00
C ASN A 85 -1.14 7.68 -7.57
N LEU A 86 -1.33 6.48 -7.09
CA LEU A 86 -2.63 6.02 -6.63
C LEU A 86 -2.68 6.14 -5.12
N GLU A 87 -3.76 6.75 -4.62
CA GLU A 87 -3.84 7.02 -3.19
C GLU A 87 -5.08 6.41 -2.56
N PHE A 88 -4.96 5.92 -1.36
CA PHE A 88 -6.11 5.52 -0.56
C PHE A 88 -5.91 5.96 0.89
N VAL A 89 -7.02 6.02 1.63
CA VAL A 89 -7.02 6.47 3.00
C VAL A 89 -7.32 5.31 3.93
N VAL A 90 -6.62 5.24 5.03
CA VAL A 90 -6.85 4.19 6.03
C VAL A 90 -8.13 4.52 6.80
N GLU A 91 -9.02 3.55 6.88
CA GLU A 91 -10.29 3.75 7.59
C GLU A 91 -10.48 2.80 8.73
#